data_01ed8d6bbf1bf74139e68c4237131d1b
#
_entry.id   01ed8d6bbf1bf74139e68c4237131d1b
#
_cell.length_a   1.000
_cell.length_b   1.000
_cell.length_c   1.000
_cell.angle_alpha   90.00
_cell.angle_beta   90.00
_cell.angle_gamma   90.00
#
_symmetry.space_group_name_H-M   'P 1'
#
loop_
_entity.id
_entity.type
_entity.pdbx_description
1 polymer ?
#
loop_
_entity_poly.entity_id
_entity_poly.type
_entity_poly.pdbx_seq_one_letter_code
_entity_poly.pdbx_strand_id
1 'polypeptide(L)'
;MSKTRHRYDDEFKKNAVKLSYASSKTVKEIAGDLGISVSLLYRWRKKYTPEGEKTQFATMEEENRALKPENAELKIERDMLKKAAGLFRQEPKVKAREKYMFIESHPEYAAAKWARHLDVSLSGYYRWKDKKEQRQKEVDEYKKMIKTIFQKSKGTYGVDRICSELRKCGKTASYHRVKRLMDDMGLHSIHKRRRQRSLTDSRRACGDEYVNLVKDLEITEPFQVVSSDISYIRTMKGFEYLCTVKDIASGIVLAESMAEHMNSDLVLATIKKALNRWHLPAGTIFHSDRGSQYTSQKVMEYLSENHIWQSFSRVGKPGDNAWSESFFANLKKEAVHWRHFKTREEARQGIFAYIEGFYNTRRIQKRLDYLSPIQWLRRWEDEHLLVVA
;
A
#
# COMPACT_ATOMS: atom_id res chain seq x y z
N MET A 1 78.23 -61.60 30.68
CA MET A 1 78.76 -60.74 29.62
C MET A 1 78.27 -59.28 29.89
N SER A 2 79.19 -58.40 30.22
CA SER A 2 78.96 -57.01 30.55
C SER A 2 78.48 -56.26 29.28
N LYS A 3 77.25 -55.67 29.21
CA LYS A 3 76.81 -54.82 28.14
C LYS A 3 77.59 -53.47 28.16
N THR A 4 78.54 -53.37 27.21
CA THR A 4 79.29 -52.11 26.98
C THR A 4 78.29 -51.01 26.72
N ARG A 5 78.19 -49.99 27.62
CA ARG A 5 77.42 -48.75 27.42
C ARG A 5 78.08 -47.92 26.32
N HIS A 6 77.50 -47.90 25.11
CA HIS A 6 77.93 -46.94 24.09
C HIS A 6 77.75 -45.52 24.59
N ARG A 7 78.83 -44.77 24.61
CA ARG A 7 78.81 -43.34 24.89
C ARG A 7 78.71 -42.63 23.55
N TYR A 8 77.63 -41.87 23.38
CA TYR A 8 77.42 -40.96 22.23
C TYR A 8 77.84 -39.57 22.61
N ASP A 9 78.49 -38.84 21.71
CA ASP A 9 78.89 -37.46 21.92
C ASP A 9 77.67 -36.51 21.94
N ASP A 10 77.81 -35.26 22.38
CA ASP A 10 76.69 -34.34 22.52
C ASP A 10 76.24 -33.80 21.13
N GLU A 11 77.15 -33.77 20.16
CA GLU A 11 76.86 -33.35 18.79
C GLU A 11 75.98 -34.37 18.11
N PHE A 12 76.34 -35.67 18.19
CA PHE A 12 75.49 -36.76 17.68
C PHE A 12 74.08 -36.74 18.34
N LYS A 13 74.01 -36.53 19.63
CA LYS A 13 72.70 -36.46 20.34
C LYS A 13 71.84 -35.28 19.82
N LYS A 14 72.44 -34.10 19.65
CA LYS A 14 71.74 -32.92 19.10
C LYS A 14 71.32 -33.15 17.64
N ASN A 15 72.17 -33.77 16.81
CA ASN A 15 71.83 -34.06 15.41
C ASN A 15 70.73 -35.14 15.30
N ALA A 16 70.79 -36.19 16.16
CA ALA A 16 69.72 -37.19 16.23
C ALA A 16 68.37 -36.59 16.63
N VAL A 17 68.36 -35.62 17.54
CA VAL A 17 67.15 -34.87 17.92
C VAL A 17 66.67 -34.03 16.79
N LYS A 18 67.53 -33.26 16.13
CA LYS A 18 67.17 -32.47 14.94
C LYS A 18 66.60 -33.33 13.80
N LEU A 19 67.22 -34.47 13.50
CA LEU A 19 66.78 -35.38 12.49
C LEU A 19 65.43 -35.99 12.85
N SER A 20 65.15 -36.23 14.12
CA SER A 20 63.90 -36.80 14.62
C SER A 20 62.70 -35.82 14.53
N TYR A 21 62.98 -34.54 14.35
CA TYR A 21 61.96 -33.50 14.07
C TYR A 21 61.87 -33.13 12.58
N ALA A 22 62.96 -33.27 11.82
CA ALA A 22 63.05 -32.88 10.43
C ALA A 22 62.61 -33.97 9.45
N SER A 23 62.56 -35.24 9.89
CA SER A 23 62.28 -36.40 9.03
C SER A 23 60.75 -36.70 9.02
N SER A 24 60.29 -37.19 7.87
CA SER A 24 58.96 -37.77 7.69
C SER A 24 58.75 -39.13 8.33
N LYS A 25 59.82 -39.78 8.79
CA LYS A 25 59.83 -41.08 9.43
C LYS A 25 59.39 -41.00 10.88
N THR A 26 58.80 -42.08 11.39
CA THR A 26 58.47 -42.19 12.81
C THR A 26 59.70 -42.21 13.68
N VAL A 27 59.59 -41.75 14.96
CA VAL A 27 60.70 -41.77 15.94
C VAL A 27 61.27 -43.19 16.12
N LYS A 28 60.43 -44.20 15.94
CA LYS A 28 60.86 -45.60 16.02
C LYS A 28 61.76 -46.01 14.84
N GLU A 29 61.40 -45.58 13.65
CA GLU A 29 62.16 -45.85 12.42
C GLU A 29 63.52 -45.12 12.47
N ILE A 30 63.50 -43.80 12.85
CA ILE A 30 64.74 -43.03 13.00
C ILE A 30 65.65 -43.62 14.07
N ALA A 31 65.14 -44.06 15.16
CA ALA A 31 65.91 -44.73 16.23
C ALA A 31 66.55 -46.05 15.68
N GLY A 32 65.80 -46.80 14.84
CA GLY A 32 66.29 -47.98 14.15
C GLY A 32 67.41 -47.64 13.18
N ASP A 33 67.24 -46.62 12.31
CA ASP A 33 68.22 -46.16 11.33
C ASP A 33 69.52 -45.70 12.01
N LEU A 34 69.42 -45.07 13.17
CA LEU A 34 70.57 -44.58 13.95
C LEU A 34 71.18 -45.64 14.86
N GLY A 35 70.65 -46.85 14.92
CA GLY A 35 71.15 -47.94 15.76
C GLY A 35 71.03 -47.66 17.27
N ILE A 36 70.04 -46.84 17.70
CA ILE A 36 69.81 -46.43 19.09
C ILE A 36 68.46 -46.91 19.58
N SER A 37 68.27 -47.01 20.88
CA SER A 37 66.97 -47.33 21.41
C SER A 37 66.01 -46.14 21.36
N VAL A 38 64.75 -46.41 21.07
CA VAL A 38 63.66 -45.40 20.99
C VAL A 38 63.57 -44.59 22.26
N SER A 39 63.74 -45.25 23.41
CA SER A 39 63.73 -44.58 24.74
C SER A 39 64.90 -43.60 24.92
N LEU A 40 66.05 -43.92 24.28
CA LEU A 40 67.22 -43.04 24.35
C LEU A 40 66.98 -41.76 23.50
N LEU A 41 66.39 -41.88 22.31
CA LEU A 41 66.02 -40.74 21.47
C LEU A 41 64.96 -39.86 22.12
N TYR A 42 63.95 -40.42 22.78
CA TYR A 42 62.99 -39.62 23.56
C TYR A 42 63.64 -38.87 24.76
N ARG A 43 64.66 -39.51 25.44
CA ARG A 43 65.40 -38.87 26.51
C ARG A 43 66.23 -37.71 25.99
N TRP A 44 66.85 -37.84 24.81
CA TRP A 44 67.58 -36.76 24.15
C TRP A 44 66.66 -35.65 23.67
N ARG A 45 65.52 -35.95 23.10
CA ARG A 45 64.48 -34.95 22.81
C ARG A 45 64.11 -34.13 24.02
N LYS A 46 63.88 -34.75 25.15
CA LYS A 46 63.57 -34.05 26.40
C LYS A 46 64.70 -33.17 26.91
N LYS A 47 65.96 -33.55 26.64
CA LYS A 47 67.17 -32.85 27.14
C LYS A 47 67.62 -31.71 26.23
N TYR A 48 67.54 -31.90 24.91
CA TYR A 48 68.13 -31.00 23.93
C TYR A 48 67.12 -30.20 23.11
N THR A 49 65.83 -30.36 23.35
CA THR A 49 64.83 -29.43 22.79
C THR A 49 64.70 -28.24 23.71
N PRO A 50 64.85 -26.97 23.22
CA PRO A 50 64.65 -25.75 24.03
C PRO A 50 63.26 -25.70 24.68
N GLU A 51 63.18 -25.18 25.89
CA GLU A 51 61.88 -24.92 26.54
C GLU A 51 61.13 -23.86 25.76
N GLY A 52 60.09 -24.26 25.01
CA GLY A 52 59.32 -23.41 24.09
C GLY A 52 59.11 -24.01 22.73
N GLU A 53 60.00 -24.92 22.28
CA GLU A 53 59.87 -25.64 21.02
C GLU A 53 59.38 -27.09 21.20
N LYS A 54 58.72 -27.41 22.31
CA LYS A 54 58.07 -28.70 22.49
C LYS A 54 56.81 -28.76 21.63
N THR A 55 56.96 -29.14 20.37
CA THR A 55 55.82 -29.42 19.52
C THR A 55 55.03 -30.58 20.10
N GLN A 56 53.74 -30.43 20.22
CA GLN A 56 52.79 -31.48 20.62
C GLN A 56 52.75 -32.64 19.59
N PHE A 57 53.40 -32.47 18.46
CA PHE A 57 53.33 -33.37 17.33
C PHE A 57 54.61 -34.16 17.15
N ALA A 58 54.48 -35.47 16.89
CA ALA A 58 55.58 -36.39 16.69
C ALA A 58 56.28 -36.22 15.33
N THR A 59 55.61 -35.65 14.36
CA THR A 59 56.11 -35.41 13.00
C THR A 59 55.70 -34.07 12.43
N MET A 60 56.47 -33.50 11.51
CA MET A 60 56.10 -32.30 10.74
C MET A 60 54.80 -32.46 9.96
N GLU A 61 54.46 -33.67 9.56
CA GLU A 61 53.22 -33.95 8.83
C GLU A 61 52.00 -33.81 9.76
N GLU A 62 52.07 -34.29 11.00
CA GLU A 62 51.02 -34.10 12.00
C GLU A 62 50.82 -32.62 12.34
N GLU A 63 51.92 -31.86 12.50
CA GLU A 63 51.90 -30.44 12.74
C GLU A 63 51.27 -29.70 11.55
N ASN A 64 51.66 -29.99 10.31
CA ASN A 64 51.07 -29.41 9.11
C ASN A 64 49.58 -29.81 8.95
N ARG A 65 49.19 -31.02 9.34
CA ARG A 65 47.79 -31.45 9.31
C ARG A 65 46.94 -30.70 10.31
N ALA A 66 47.48 -30.34 11.46
CA ALA A 66 46.82 -29.53 12.48
C ALA A 66 46.79 -28.01 12.11
N LEU A 67 47.90 -27.49 11.55
CA LEU A 67 48.01 -26.06 11.17
C LEU A 67 47.18 -25.69 9.93
N LYS A 68 46.94 -26.65 8.99
CA LYS A 68 46.13 -26.37 7.80
C LYS A 68 44.69 -25.86 8.12
N PRO A 69 43.88 -26.55 8.97
CA PRO A 69 42.55 -26.07 9.35
C PRO A 69 42.62 -24.75 10.13
N GLU A 70 43.58 -24.58 11.02
CA GLU A 70 43.77 -23.33 11.77
C GLU A 70 44.08 -22.15 10.85
N ASN A 71 44.98 -22.32 9.87
CA ASN A 71 45.28 -21.29 8.85
C ASN A 71 44.04 -20.98 7.98
N ALA A 72 43.23 -21.99 7.66
CA ALA A 72 42.00 -21.77 6.90
C ALA A 72 41.00 -20.96 7.72
N GLU A 73 40.86 -21.22 9.01
CA GLU A 73 39.99 -20.49 9.90
C GLU A 73 40.46 -19.03 10.13
N LEU A 74 41.74 -18.82 10.36
CA LEU A 74 42.34 -17.49 10.47
C LEU A 74 42.21 -16.64 9.18
N LYS A 75 42.27 -17.27 8.04
CA LYS A 75 42.03 -16.57 6.73
C LYS A 75 40.57 -16.13 6.65
N ILE A 76 39.61 -16.98 7.02
CA ILE A 76 38.19 -16.62 7.07
C ILE A 76 37.96 -15.46 8.05
N GLU A 77 38.53 -15.55 9.24
CA GLU A 77 38.40 -14.52 10.27
C GLU A 77 38.99 -13.17 9.81
N ARG A 78 40.17 -13.18 9.22
CA ARG A 78 40.80 -11.99 8.62
C ARG A 78 39.87 -11.37 7.54
N ASP A 79 39.29 -12.18 6.67
CA ASP A 79 38.44 -11.69 5.59
C ASP A 79 37.10 -11.13 6.13
N MET A 80 36.55 -11.75 7.18
CA MET A 80 35.41 -11.23 7.92
C MET A 80 35.72 -9.88 8.57
N LEU A 81 36.84 -9.74 9.26
CA LEU A 81 37.26 -8.50 9.89
C LEU A 81 37.48 -7.37 8.87
N LYS A 82 38.08 -7.69 7.72
CA LYS A 82 38.24 -6.71 6.62
C LYS A 82 36.89 -6.17 6.12
N LYS A 83 35.88 -7.04 5.96
CA LYS A 83 34.54 -6.64 5.56
C LYS A 83 33.85 -5.84 6.65
N ALA A 84 33.96 -6.26 7.91
CA ALA A 84 33.39 -5.56 9.06
C ALA A 84 34.02 -4.18 9.32
N ALA A 85 35.30 -3.98 8.98
CA ALA A 85 35.97 -2.69 9.10
C ALA A 85 35.25 -1.57 8.33
N GLY A 86 34.60 -1.89 7.20
CA GLY A 86 33.77 -0.95 6.46
C GLY A 86 32.56 -0.44 7.24
N LEU A 87 31.97 -1.30 8.05
CA LEU A 87 30.81 -0.95 8.90
C LEU A 87 31.19 0.03 10.04
N PHE A 88 32.37 -0.16 10.65
CA PHE A 88 32.83 0.65 11.78
C PHE A 88 33.53 1.97 11.36
N ARG A 89 33.85 2.11 10.08
CA ARG A 89 34.51 3.33 9.58
C ARG A 89 33.58 4.56 9.58
N GLN A 90 32.28 4.36 9.51
CA GLN A 90 31.29 5.43 9.38
C GLN A 90 30.74 5.92 10.71
N GLU A 91 30.67 5.07 11.75
CA GLU A 91 30.22 5.47 13.08
C GLU A 91 30.92 4.66 14.19
N PRO A 92 31.42 5.31 15.26
CA PRO A 92 32.09 4.62 16.36
C PRO A 92 31.15 3.78 17.26
N LYS A 93 29.81 3.96 17.13
CA LYS A 93 28.79 3.17 17.83
C LYS A 93 27.70 2.67 16.86
N VAL A 94 28.01 1.61 16.15
CA VAL A 94 27.06 0.95 15.26
C VAL A 94 25.93 0.30 16.07
N LYS A 95 24.67 0.62 15.74
CA LYS A 95 23.49 0.05 16.42
C LYS A 95 23.33 -1.44 16.10
N ALA A 96 22.78 -2.22 17.02
CA ALA A 96 22.56 -3.65 16.83
C ALA A 96 21.77 -3.98 15.55
N ARG A 97 20.81 -3.12 15.16
CA ARG A 97 20.06 -3.26 13.90
C ARG A 97 20.96 -3.22 12.65
N GLU A 98 21.94 -2.33 12.62
CA GLU A 98 22.84 -2.19 11.48
C GLU A 98 23.78 -3.40 11.38
N LYS A 99 24.24 -3.90 12.55
CA LYS A 99 25.01 -5.14 12.63
C LYS A 99 24.18 -6.34 12.12
N TYR A 100 22.88 -6.42 12.44
CA TYR A 100 21.99 -7.46 11.90
C TYR A 100 21.76 -7.34 10.38
N MET A 101 21.63 -6.12 9.87
CA MET A 101 21.53 -5.88 8.43
C MET A 101 22.83 -6.29 7.72
N PHE A 102 23.97 -6.04 8.34
CA PHE A 102 25.27 -6.47 7.83
C PHE A 102 25.38 -8.00 7.80
N ILE A 103 24.96 -8.71 8.85
CA ILE A 103 24.92 -10.18 8.87
C ILE A 103 24.06 -10.72 7.73
N GLU A 104 22.88 -10.13 7.53
CA GLU A 104 21.93 -10.55 6.48
C GLU A 104 22.50 -10.33 5.06
N SER A 105 23.29 -9.27 4.85
CA SER A 105 23.89 -8.95 3.56
C SER A 105 25.14 -9.79 3.23
N HIS A 106 25.66 -10.57 4.20
CA HIS A 106 26.85 -11.40 4.02
C HIS A 106 26.57 -12.88 4.34
N PRO A 107 25.71 -13.54 3.53
CA PRO A 107 25.32 -14.94 3.74
C PRO A 107 26.42 -15.96 3.47
N GLU A 108 27.55 -15.56 2.92
CA GLU A 108 28.71 -16.40 2.63
C GLU A 108 29.35 -17.01 3.89
N TYR A 109 29.11 -16.39 5.05
CA TYR A 109 29.54 -16.92 6.34
C TYR A 109 28.35 -17.16 7.27
N ALA A 110 28.44 -18.18 8.09
CA ALA A 110 27.40 -18.51 9.05
C ALA A 110 27.10 -17.35 9.98
N ALA A 111 25.80 -17.05 10.20
CA ALA A 111 25.35 -15.96 11.06
C ALA A 111 25.91 -16.05 12.49
N ALA A 112 26.18 -17.26 13.00
CA ALA A 112 26.81 -17.48 14.31
C ALA A 112 28.24 -16.93 14.38
N LYS A 113 29.04 -17.07 13.30
CA LYS A 113 30.39 -16.52 13.22
C LYS A 113 30.33 -14.98 13.20
N TRP A 114 29.47 -14.41 12.37
CA TRP A 114 29.25 -12.95 12.34
C TRP A 114 28.79 -12.39 13.68
N ALA A 115 27.83 -13.05 14.32
CA ALA A 115 27.29 -12.59 15.61
C ALA A 115 28.38 -12.50 16.69
N ARG A 116 29.31 -13.47 16.70
CA ARG A 116 30.48 -13.48 17.61
C ARG A 116 31.44 -12.30 17.31
N HIS A 117 31.80 -12.10 16.05
CA HIS A 117 32.73 -11.03 15.68
C HIS A 117 32.17 -9.61 15.82
N LEU A 118 30.85 -9.46 15.63
CA LEU A 118 30.17 -8.16 15.75
C LEU A 118 29.65 -7.89 17.18
N ASP A 119 29.90 -8.79 18.11
CA ASP A 119 29.41 -8.71 19.49
C ASP A 119 27.90 -8.43 19.56
N VAL A 120 27.12 -9.35 18.98
CA VAL A 120 25.67 -9.34 19.03
C VAL A 120 25.11 -10.73 19.31
N SER A 121 23.93 -10.78 19.94
CA SER A 121 23.25 -12.04 20.20
C SER A 121 22.72 -12.68 18.92
N LEU A 122 23.07 -13.94 18.69
CA LEU A 122 22.54 -14.73 17.57
C LEU A 122 21.02 -14.90 17.66
N SER A 123 20.47 -15.12 18.86
CA SER A 123 19.02 -15.17 19.09
C SER A 123 18.35 -13.82 18.82
N GLY A 124 19.07 -12.70 19.11
CA GLY A 124 18.64 -11.36 18.77
C GLY A 124 18.55 -11.14 17.25
N TYR A 125 19.53 -11.66 16.51
CA TYR A 125 19.51 -11.60 15.03
C TYR A 125 18.32 -12.36 14.44
N TYR A 126 18.07 -13.61 14.85
CA TYR A 126 16.94 -14.38 14.32
C TYR A 126 15.60 -13.76 14.71
N ARG A 127 15.43 -13.29 15.95
CA ARG A 127 14.23 -12.55 16.36
C ARG A 127 14.01 -11.27 15.55
N TRP A 128 15.08 -10.55 15.21
CA TRP A 128 14.99 -9.38 14.36
C TRP A 128 14.59 -9.76 12.91
N LYS A 129 15.15 -10.84 12.38
CA LYS A 129 14.85 -11.36 11.05
C LYS A 129 13.38 -11.79 10.96
N ASP A 130 12.88 -12.58 11.90
CA ASP A 130 11.49 -13.02 11.98
C ASP A 130 10.52 -11.83 12.05
N LYS A 131 10.82 -10.84 12.90
CA LYS A 131 10.02 -9.61 12.99
C LYS A 131 10.05 -8.81 11.69
N LYS A 132 11.17 -8.81 10.96
CA LYS A 132 11.29 -8.15 9.66
C LYS A 132 10.42 -8.85 8.62
N GLU A 133 10.48 -10.17 8.56
CA GLU A 133 9.66 -10.98 7.65
C GLU A 133 8.15 -10.84 7.96
N GLN A 134 7.78 -10.87 9.23
CA GLN A 134 6.39 -10.66 9.65
C GLN A 134 5.88 -9.27 9.23
N ARG A 135 6.68 -8.21 9.46
CA ARG A 135 6.32 -6.86 9.01
C ARG A 135 6.21 -6.75 7.50
N GLN A 136 7.07 -7.44 6.75
CA GLN A 136 7.01 -7.45 5.30
C GLN A 136 5.74 -8.15 4.80
N LYS A 137 5.41 -9.33 5.34
CA LYS A 137 4.16 -10.05 5.04
C LYS A 137 2.93 -9.19 5.32
N GLU A 138 2.93 -8.49 6.47
CA GLU A 138 1.85 -7.56 6.82
C GLU A 138 1.74 -6.41 5.80
N VAL A 139 2.87 -5.81 5.40
CA VAL A 139 2.90 -4.75 4.39
C VAL A 139 2.38 -5.26 3.04
N ASP A 140 2.76 -6.46 2.63
CA ASP A 140 2.32 -7.05 1.37
C ASP A 140 0.82 -7.37 1.39
N GLU A 141 0.28 -7.84 2.51
CA GLU A 141 -1.15 -8.01 2.72
C GLU A 141 -1.90 -6.68 2.58
N TYR A 142 -1.41 -5.62 3.24
CA TYR A 142 -1.99 -4.28 3.11
C TYR A 142 -1.95 -3.77 1.67
N LYS A 143 -0.82 -3.92 0.97
CA LYS A 143 -0.68 -3.54 -0.45
C LYS A 143 -1.70 -4.28 -1.32
N LYS A 144 -1.89 -5.58 -1.10
CA LYS A 144 -2.89 -6.38 -1.82
C LYS A 144 -4.31 -5.87 -1.58
N MET A 145 -4.67 -5.61 -0.32
CA MET A 145 -5.98 -5.08 0.04
C MET A 145 -6.22 -3.70 -0.58
N ILE A 146 -5.26 -2.77 -0.46
CA ILE A 146 -5.33 -1.42 -1.05
C ILE A 146 -5.54 -1.52 -2.56
N LYS A 147 -4.76 -2.36 -3.25
CA LYS A 147 -4.89 -2.56 -4.70
C LYS A 147 -6.27 -3.08 -5.08
N THR A 148 -6.81 -4.03 -4.33
CA THR A 148 -8.15 -4.58 -4.55
C THR A 148 -9.24 -3.51 -4.38
N ILE A 149 -9.19 -2.72 -3.30
CA ILE A 149 -10.13 -1.63 -3.05
C ILE A 149 -10.03 -0.57 -4.15
N PHE A 150 -8.81 -0.19 -4.53
CA PHE A 150 -8.57 0.80 -5.57
C PHE A 150 -9.12 0.34 -6.94
N GLN A 151 -8.92 -0.92 -7.30
CA GLN A 151 -9.48 -1.51 -8.54
C GLN A 151 -11.01 -1.59 -8.50
N LYS A 152 -11.60 -2.06 -7.40
CA LYS A 152 -13.07 -2.09 -7.23
C LYS A 152 -13.70 -0.71 -7.34
N SER A 153 -13.00 0.32 -6.89
CA SER A 153 -13.44 1.72 -7.02
C SER A 153 -13.12 2.35 -8.38
N LYS A 154 -12.59 1.58 -9.33
CA LYS A 154 -12.18 2.07 -10.67
C LYS A 154 -11.20 3.26 -10.60
N GLY A 155 -10.30 3.27 -9.60
CA GLY A 155 -9.33 4.33 -9.40
C GLY A 155 -9.89 5.65 -8.86
N THR A 156 -11.14 5.68 -8.41
CA THR A 156 -11.78 6.92 -7.92
C THR A 156 -11.45 7.24 -6.46
N TYR A 157 -11.01 6.22 -5.67
CA TYR A 157 -10.77 6.41 -4.24
C TYR A 157 -9.37 6.95 -3.98
N GLY A 158 -9.31 8.05 -3.22
CA GLY A 158 -8.10 8.56 -2.60
C GLY A 158 -7.88 7.94 -1.22
N VAL A 159 -6.81 8.37 -0.54
CA VAL A 159 -6.34 7.83 0.74
C VAL A 159 -7.46 7.70 1.78
N ASP A 160 -8.28 8.76 1.98
CA ASP A 160 -9.33 8.76 3.01
C ASP A 160 -10.35 7.63 2.82
N ARG A 161 -10.83 7.46 1.57
CA ARG A 161 -11.81 6.41 1.25
C ARG A 161 -11.20 5.01 1.39
N ILE A 162 -9.96 4.83 0.98
CA ILE A 162 -9.24 3.56 1.16
C ILE A 162 -9.04 3.26 2.65
N CYS A 163 -8.69 4.26 3.47
CA CYS A 163 -8.63 4.09 4.92
C CYS A 163 -9.97 3.64 5.51
N SER A 164 -11.07 4.24 5.06
CA SER A 164 -12.40 3.86 5.51
C SER A 164 -12.73 2.40 5.17
N GLU A 165 -12.49 1.98 3.94
CA GLU A 165 -12.74 0.60 3.51
C GLU A 165 -11.85 -0.42 4.25
N LEU A 166 -10.59 -0.10 4.51
CA LEU A 166 -9.70 -0.95 5.31
C LEU A 166 -10.22 -1.11 6.74
N ARG A 167 -10.73 -0.03 7.36
CA ARG A 167 -11.32 -0.09 8.71
C ARG A 167 -12.57 -0.94 8.75
N LYS A 168 -13.43 -0.88 7.73
CA LYS A 168 -14.60 -1.78 7.59
C LYS A 168 -14.19 -3.27 7.52
N CYS A 169 -13.00 -3.56 7.00
CA CYS A 169 -12.41 -4.89 6.98
C CYS A 169 -11.67 -5.25 8.29
N GLY A 170 -11.81 -4.48 9.37
CA GLY A 170 -11.16 -4.72 10.65
C GLY A 170 -9.66 -4.40 10.70
N LYS A 171 -9.11 -3.71 9.71
CA LYS A 171 -7.70 -3.34 9.68
C LYS A 171 -7.47 -1.92 10.22
N THR A 172 -6.43 -1.75 11.03
CA THR A 172 -5.99 -0.42 11.47
C THR A 172 -5.40 0.35 10.28
N ALA A 173 -5.99 1.48 9.92
CA ALA A 173 -5.56 2.27 8.77
C ALA A 173 -5.32 3.73 9.16
N SER A 174 -4.05 4.13 9.24
CA SER A 174 -3.66 5.53 9.36
C SER A 174 -3.48 6.15 7.98
N TYR A 175 -3.84 7.44 7.85
CA TYR A 175 -3.69 8.18 6.60
C TYR A 175 -2.27 8.13 6.03
N HIS A 176 -1.25 8.38 6.86
CA HIS A 176 0.15 8.41 6.44
C HIS A 176 0.66 7.04 5.98
N ARG A 177 0.26 5.96 6.67
CA ARG A 177 0.64 4.59 6.27
C ARG A 177 0.04 4.24 4.91
N VAL A 178 -1.26 4.48 4.74
CA VAL A 178 -1.96 4.17 3.49
C VAL A 178 -1.44 5.03 2.34
N LYS A 179 -1.23 6.34 2.58
CA LYS A 179 -0.67 7.25 1.58
C LYS A 179 0.68 6.74 1.06
N ARG A 180 1.61 6.43 1.97
CA ARG A 180 2.94 5.91 1.60
C ARG A 180 2.82 4.63 0.77
N LEU A 181 1.98 3.67 1.18
CA LEU A 181 1.80 2.42 0.45
C LEU A 181 1.17 2.63 -0.94
N MET A 182 0.25 3.59 -1.08
CA MET A 182 -0.31 3.97 -2.37
C MET A 182 0.74 4.62 -3.27
N ASP A 183 1.55 5.53 -2.73
CA ASP A 183 2.63 6.20 -3.45
C ASP A 183 3.69 5.18 -3.90
N ASP A 184 4.09 4.24 -3.03
CA ASP A 184 4.99 3.12 -3.36
C ASP A 184 4.48 2.24 -4.52
N MET A 185 3.16 2.11 -4.65
CA MET A 185 2.52 1.34 -5.72
C MET A 185 2.16 2.18 -6.95
N GLY A 186 2.43 3.49 -6.94
CA GLY A 186 2.04 4.42 -8.01
C GLY A 186 0.53 4.60 -8.14
N LEU A 187 -0.25 4.36 -7.07
CA LEU A 187 -1.70 4.46 -7.10
C LEU A 187 -2.16 5.87 -6.74
N HIS A 188 -2.65 6.58 -7.74
CA HIS A 188 -3.18 7.94 -7.57
C HIS A 188 -4.63 8.01 -8.04
N SER A 189 -5.48 8.65 -7.24
CA SER A 189 -6.89 8.87 -7.61
C SER A 189 -6.99 9.72 -8.87
N ILE A 190 -7.96 9.40 -9.73
CA ILE A 190 -8.26 10.15 -10.96
C ILE A 190 -8.71 11.59 -10.71
N HIS A 191 -9.02 11.97 -9.47
CA HIS A 191 -9.39 13.32 -9.08
C HIS A 191 -8.20 14.29 -9.03
N LYS A 192 -7.53 14.52 -10.18
CA LYS A 192 -6.56 15.61 -10.30
C LYS A 192 -7.30 16.95 -10.35
N ARG A 193 -6.86 17.94 -9.56
CA ARG A 193 -7.39 19.30 -9.58
C ARG A 193 -7.06 19.96 -10.93
N ARG A 194 -8.00 19.95 -11.88
CA ARG A 194 -7.98 20.85 -13.05
C ARG A 194 -9.05 21.91 -12.84
N ARG A 195 -8.68 23.19 -12.86
CA ARG A 195 -9.65 24.30 -12.99
C ARG A 195 -10.25 24.23 -14.37
N GLN A 196 -11.54 23.94 -14.47
CA GLN A 196 -12.31 24.13 -15.71
C GLN A 196 -13.03 25.46 -15.62
N ARG A 197 -13.01 26.23 -16.70
CA ARG A 197 -13.85 27.42 -16.86
C ARG A 197 -15.28 26.96 -17.19
N SER A 198 -16.27 27.56 -16.52
CA SER A 198 -17.68 27.36 -16.86
C SER A 198 -17.96 27.96 -18.23
N LEU A 199 -18.71 27.24 -19.06
CA LEU A 199 -19.10 27.66 -20.42
C LEU A 199 -20.54 28.20 -20.47
N THR A 200 -21.27 28.22 -19.34
CA THR A 200 -22.66 28.67 -19.28
C THR A 200 -22.73 30.11 -18.82
N ASP A 201 -23.36 30.95 -19.65
CA ASP A 201 -23.70 32.35 -19.31
C ASP A 201 -25.20 32.44 -19.00
N SER A 202 -25.53 32.54 -17.71
CA SER A 202 -26.90 32.61 -17.20
C SER A 202 -27.42 34.04 -17.02
N ARG A 203 -26.75 35.08 -17.56
CA ARG A 203 -27.05 36.48 -17.32
C ARG A 203 -28.37 36.97 -17.94
N ARG A 204 -29.01 36.19 -18.79
CA ARG A 204 -30.21 36.57 -19.52
C ARG A 204 -31.55 36.13 -18.93
N ALA A 205 -31.56 35.38 -17.82
CA ALA A 205 -32.79 34.90 -17.20
C ALA A 205 -33.25 35.91 -16.12
N CYS A 206 -33.98 36.94 -16.49
CA CYS A 206 -34.64 37.87 -15.57
C CYS A 206 -36.11 37.48 -15.34
N GLY A 207 -36.51 37.37 -14.08
CA GLY A 207 -37.89 37.24 -13.63
C GLY A 207 -37.91 37.19 -12.10
N ASP A 208 -38.57 38.18 -11.46
CA ASP A 208 -38.70 38.23 -9.99
C ASP A 208 -39.68 37.21 -9.45
N GLU A 209 -40.36 36.45 -10.31
CA GLU A 209 -41.40 35.48 -9.98
C GLU A 209 -40.84 34.14 -9.46
N TYR A 210 -39.53 33.89 -9.62
CA TYR A 210 -38.92 32.60 -9.27
C TYR A 210 -38.22 32.66 -7.92
N VAL A 211 -38.81 32.00 -6.92
CA VAL A 211 -38.33 32.01 -5.52
C VAL A 211 -37.34 30.90 -5.27
N ASN A 212 -36.31 31.19 -4.48
CA ASN A 212 -35.40 30.17 -3.95
C ASN A 212 -35.88 29.74 -2.55
N LEU A 213 -36.54 28.58 -2.48
CA LEU A 213 -37.06 28.00 -1.23
C LEU A 213 -36.01 27.27 -0.41
N VAL A 214 -34.82 27.06 -0.96
CA VAL A 214 -33.80 26.16 -0.37
C VAL A 214 -32.67 26.94 0.29
N LYS A 215 -32.61 28.28 0.09
CA LYS A 215 -31.45 29.10 0.47
C LYS A 215 -31.07 28.99 1.95
N ASP A 216 -32.06 29.01 2.83
CA ASP A 216 -31.86 29.02 4.28
C ASP A 216 -32.48 27.76 4.94
N LEU A 217 -32.79 26.73 4.13
CA LEU A 217 -33.39 25.49 4.59
C LEU A 217 -32.31 24.51 5.05
N GLU A 218 -32.44 24.00 6.26
CA GLU A 218 -31.67 22.87 6.74
C GLU A 218 -32.28 21.57 6.21
N ILE A 219 -31.54 20.86 5.38
CA ILE A 219 -32.00 19.65 4.71
C ILE A 219 -31.50 18.45 5.52
N THR A 220 -32.38 17.85 6.29
CA THR A 220 -32.08 16.77 7.22
C THR A 220 -32.66 15.42 6.77
N GLU A 221 -33.77 15.46 6.02
CA GLU A 221 -34.54 14.26 5.66
C GLU A 221 -34.43 13.92 4.18
N PRO A 222 -34.42 12.62 3.82
CA PRO A 222 -34.50 12.20 2.43
C PRO A 222 -35.81 12.69 1.79
N PHE A 223 -35.71 13.04 0.52
CA PHE A 223 -36.82 13.50 -0.33
C PHE A 223 -37.43 14.86 0.10
N GLN A 224 -36.89 15.54 1.12
CA GLN A 224 -37.30 16.89 1.47
C GLN A 224 -37.01 17.88 0.34
N VAL A 225 -35.82 17.77 -0.26
CA VAL A 225 -35.40 18.57 -1.40
C VAL A 225 -34.73 17.67 -2.44
N VAL A 226 -35.22 17.73 -3.66
CA VAL A 226 -34.57 17.11 -4.82
C VAL A 226 -34.02 18.19 -5.75
N SER A 227 -32.84 17.99 -6.29
CA SER A 227 -32.22 18.92 -7.25
C SER A 227 -32.19 18.29 -8.65
N SER A 228 -32.41 19.13 -9.66
CA SER A 228 -32.28 18.72 -11.06
C SER A 228 -31.36 19.66 -11.84
N ASP A 229 -30.63 19.14 -12.77
CA ASP A 229 -29.77 19.88 -13.67
C ASP A 229 -29.51 19.06 -14.93
N ILE A 230 -29.12 19.73 -16.01
CA ILE A 230 -28.81 19.13 -17.32
C ILE A 230 -27.35 19.34 -17.65
N SER A 231 -26.67 18.28 -18.04
CA SER A 231 -25.31 18.35 -18.56
C SER A 231 -25.18 17.63 -19.90
N TYR A 232 -24.23 18.03 -20.71
CA TYR A 232 -23.97 17.38 -21.99
C TYR A 232 -22.83 16.38 -21.89
N ILE A 233 -22.96 15.29 -22.65
CA ILE A 233 -21.97 14.23 -22.85
C ILE A 233 -21.57 14.25 -24.31
N ARG A 234 -20.28 14.37 -24.60
CA ARG A 234 -19.76 14.37 -25.98
C ARG A 234 -19.62 12.92 -26.46
N THR A 235 -20.15 12.67 -27.67
CA THR A 235 -19.95 11.42 -28.40
C THR A 235 -19.38 11.73 -29.78
N MET A 236 -18.94 10.72 -30.54
CA MET A 236 -18.50 10.90 -31.93
C MET A 236 -19.66 11.24 -32.86
N LYS A 237 -20.91 10.97 -32.44
CA LYS A 237 -22.15 11.30 -33.19
C LYS A 237 -22.82 12.60 -32.73
N GLY A 238 -22.09 13.47 -31.97
CA GLY A 238 -22.60 14.72 -31.46
C GLY A 238 -22.82 14.68 -29.94
N PHE A 239 -23.55 15.66 -29.40
CA PHE A 239 -23.85 15.75 -27.99
C PHE A 239 -25.07 14.89 -27.64
N GLU A 240 -25.05 14.39 -26.40
CA GLU A 240 -26.16 13.76 -25.71
C GLU A 240 -26.39 14.54 -24.42
N TYR A 241 -27.61 14.93 -24.13
CA TYR A 241 -27.95 15.72 -22.94
C TYR A 241 -28.48 14.79 -21.85
N LEU A 242 -27.86 14.88 -20.67
CA LEU A 242 -28.21 14.09 -19.49
C LEU A 242 -28.92 14.98 -18.50
N CYS A 243 -30.19 14.71 -18.23
CA CYS A 243 -30.94 15.29 -17.12
C CYS A 243 -30.95 14.29 -15.94
N THR A 244 -30.78 14.82 -14.73
CA THR A 244 -30.86 14.01 -13.51
C THR A 244 -31.75 14.67 -12.47
N VAL A 245 -32.46 13.83 -11.71
CA VAL A 245 -33.15 14.23 -10.47
C VAL A 245 -32.45 13.53 -9.32
N LYS A 246 -32.00 14.27 -8.34
CA LYS A 246 -31.16 13.80 -7.25
C LYS A 246 -31.68 14.29 -5.90
N ASP A 247 -31.85 13.38 -4.95
CA ASP A 247 -32.10 13.74 -3.56
C ASP A 247 -30.88 14.38 -2.91
N ILE A 248 -31.08 15.49 -2.22
CA ILE A 248 -29.97 16.26 -1.64
C ILE A 248 -29.45 15.61 -0.37
N ALA A 249 -30.32 15.15 0.52
CA ALA A 249 -29.93 14.55 1.79
C ALA A 249 -29.14 13.25 1.58
N SER A 250 -29.72 12.25 0.95
CA SER A 250 -29.08 10.96 0.70
C SER A 250 -28.02 11.01 -0.41
N GLY A 251 -28.17 11.98 -1.32
CA GLY A 251 -27.34 12.09 -2.53
C GLY A 251 -27.63 11.06 -3.62
N ILE A 252 -28.73 10.31 -3.50
CA ILE A 252 -29.16 9.36 -4.52
C ILE A 252 -29.58 10.10 -5.78
N VAL A 253 -29.11 9.64 -6.93
CA VAL A 253 -29.70 9.99 -8.22
C VAL A 253 -30.96 9.15 -8.38
N LEU A 254 -32.10 9.79 -8.21
CA LEU A 254 -33.42 9.13 -8.23
C LEU A 254 -33.79 8.67 -9.64
N ALA A 255 -33.49 9.52 -10.64
CA ALA A 255 -33.68 9.22 -12.04
C ALA A 255 -32.67 9.96 -12.89
N GLU A 256 -32.36 9.39 -14.05
CA GLU A 256 -31.65 10.00 -15.14
C GLU A 256 -32.35 9.70 -16.46
N SER A 257 -32.31 10.66 -17.38
CA SER A 257 -32.72 10.47 -18.77
C SER A 257 -31.74 11.17 -19.70
N MET A 258 -31.62 10.60 -20.90
CA MET A 258 -30.69 11.15 -21.90
C MET A 258 -31.43 11.32 -23.24
N ALA A 259 -31.18 12.45 -23.92
CA ALA A 259 -31.76 12.75 -25.21
C ALA A 259 -30.79 13.54 -26.10
N GLU A 260 -31.08 13.58 -27.38
CA GLU A 260 -30.32 14.36 -28.38
C GLU A 260 -30.54 15.87 -28.25
N HIS A 261 -31.66 16.29 -27.66
CA HIS A 261 -32.04 17.67 -27.53
C HIS A 261 -32.33 18.02 -26.06
N MET A 262 -31.86 19.21 -25.64
CA MET A 262 -32.11 19.78 -24.33
C MET A 262 -33.45 20.54 -24.36
N ASN A 263 -34.54 19.81 -24.16
CA ASN A 263 -35.89 20.37 -24.15
C ASN A 263 -36.63 20.01 -22.84
N SER A 264 -37.83 20.56 -22.66
CA SER A 264 -38.65 20.29 -21.50
C SER A 264 -39.21 18.85 -21.46
N ASP A 265 -39.26 18.12 -22.59
CA ASP A 265 -39.65 16.72 -22.62
C ASP A 265 -38.63 15.84 -21.92
N LEU A 266 -37.32 16.13 -22.06
CA LEU A 266 -36.25 15.45 -21.35
C LEU A 266 -36.44 15.63 -19.83
N VAL A 267 -36.71 16.86 -19.37
CA VAL A 267 -36.92 17.16 -17.94
C VAL A 267 -38.16 16.41 -17.44
N LEU A 268 -39.30 16.55 -18.14
CA LEU A 268 -40.55 15.89 -17.76
C LEU A 268 -40.42 14.36 -17.69
N ALA A 269 -39.75 13.76 -18.67
CA ALA A 269 -39.49 12.32 -18.69
C ALA A 269 -38.64 11.88 -17.46
N THR A 270 -37.65 12.70 -17.08
CA THR A 270 -36.82 12.43 -15.91
C THR A 270 -37.58 12.53 -14.59
N ILE A 271 -38.45 13.57 -14.46
CA ILE A 271 -39.31 13.76 -13.30
C ILE A 271 -40.30 12.59 -13.19
N LYS A 272 -40.99 12.21 -14.27
CA LYS A 272 -41.89 11.06 -14.31
C LYS A 272 -41.20 9.77 -13.87
N LYS A 273 -39.98 9.54 -14.37
CA LYS A 273 -39.19 8.39 -13.98
C LYS A 273 -38.84 8.39 -12.50
N ALA A 274 -38.51 9.56 -11.94
CA ALA A 274 -38.22 9.72 -10.51
C ALA A 274 -39.43 9.39 -9.65
N LEU A 275 -40.59 9.99 -9.96
CA LEU A 275 -41.84 9.80 -9.21
C LEU A 275 -42.36 8.35 -9.32
N ASN A 276 -42.25 7.71 -10.48
CA ASN A 276 -42.64 6.33 -10.67
C ASN A 276 -41.76 5.33 -9.88
N ARG A 277 -40.53 5.66 -9.65
CA ARG A 277 -39.59 4.81 -8.96
C ARG A 277 -39.55 5.05 -7.45
N TRP A 278 -39.71 6.28 -7.05
CA TRP A 278 -39.56 6.73 -5.66
C TRP A 278 -40.82 7.45 -5.20
N HIS A 279 -41.28 7.09 -4.00
CA HIS A 279 -42.41 7.78 -3.40
C HIS A 279 -41.94 9.09 -2.78
N LEU A 280 -42.09 10.20 -3.52
CA LEU A 280 -41.76 11.53 -3.02
C LEU A 280 -42.96 12.07 -2.21
N PRO A 281 -42.73 12.53 -0.96
CA PRO A 281 -43.80 13.11 -0.14
C PRO A 281 -44.43 14.35 -0.79
N ALA A 282 -45.72 14.62 -0.51
CA ALA A 282 -46.30 15.91 -0.82
C ALA A 282 -45.52 17.04 -0.12
N GLY A 283 -45.25 18.13 -0.81
CA GLY A 283 -44.44 19.22 -0.28
C GLY A 283 -42.92 19.07 -0.54
N THR A 284 -42.45 17.98 -1.18
CA THR A 284 -41.08 17.87 -1.68
C THR A 284 -40.74 19.10 -2.52
N ILE A 285 -39.58 19.70 -2.29
CA ILE A 285 -39.10 20.85 -3.05
C ILE A 285 -38.23 20.36 -4.23
N PHE A 286 -38.65 20.69 -5.44
CA PHE A 286 -37.89 20.45 -6.67
C PHE A 286 -37.08 21.70 -7.04
N HIS A 287 -35.78 21.65 -6.83
CA HIS A 287 -34.86 22.77 -7.05
C HIS A 287 -34.08 22.63 -8.35
N SER A 288 -34.10 23.67 -9.18
CA SER A 288 -33.36 23.72 -10.46
C SER A 288 -32.80 25.12 -10.78
N ASP A 289 -32.08 25.24 -11.87
CA ASP A 289 -31.80 26.53 -12.46
C ASP A 289 -33.08 27.10 -13.14
N ARG A 290 -32.97 28.35 -13.65
CA ARG A 290 -34.05 29.04 -14.35
C ARG A 290 -34.05 28.75 -15.87
N GLY A 291 -33.55 27.62 -16.29
CA GLY A 291 -33.56 27.21 -17.68
C GLY A 291 -35.01 27.10 -18.23
N SER A 292 -35.21 27.49 -19.48
CA SER A 292 -36.53 27.42 -20.14
C SER A 292 -37.15 26.02 -20.13
N GLN A 293 -36.34 25.00 -19.97
CA GLN A 293 -36.79 23.60 -19.84
C GLN A 293 -37.54 23.38 -18.52
N TYR A 294 -37.09 24.00 -17.42
CA TYR A 294 -37.66 23.88 -16.09
C TYR A 294 -38.82 24.83 -15.84
N THR A 295 -38.81 26.00 -16.52
CA THR A 295 -39.86 27.02 -16.43
C THR A 295 -40.98 26.82 -17.45
N SER A 296 -40.97 25.72 -18.20
CA SER A 296 -42.01 25.36 -19.15
C SER A 296 -43.32 25.03 -18.44
N GLN A 297 -44.45 25.47 -18.98
CA GLN A 297 -45.77 25.27 -18.40
C GLN A 297 -46.04 23.77 -18.09
N LYS A 298 -45.72 22.84 -19.00
CA LYS A 298 -45.94 21.41 -18.79
C LYS A 298 -45.14 20.81 -17.63
N VAL A 299 -43.94 21.36 -17.30
CA VAL A 299 -43.16 20.91 -16.14
C VAL A 299 -43.75 21.46 -14.86
N MET A 300 -44.14 22.73 -14.87
CA MET A 300 -44.75 23.38 -13.71
C MET A 300 -46.11 22.76 -13.34
N GLU A 301 -46.96 22.51 -14.34
CA GLU A 301 -48.25 21.82 -14.16
C GLU A 301 -48.06 20.44 -13.57
N TYR A 302 -47.15 19.62 -14.17
CA TYR A 302 -46.89 18.27 -13.71
C TYR A 302 -46.37 18.19 -12.26
N LEU A 303 -45.48 19.12 -11.85
CA LEU A 303 -44.97 19.20 -10.48
C LEU A 303 -46.10 19.60 -9.52
N SER A 304 -46.93 20.58 -9.90
CA SER A 304 -48.09 21.01 -9.11
C SER A 304 -49.14 19.93 -8.93
N GLU A 305 -49.47 19.16 -9.99
CA GLU A 305 -50.39 18.02 -9.94
C GLU A 305 -49.91 16.92 -8.97
N ASN A 306 -48.59 16.80 -8.82
CA ASN A 306 -47.98 15.84 -7.88
C ASN A 306 -47.64 16.44 -6.52
N HIS A 307 -48.15 17.63 -6.19
CA HIS A 307 -47.94 18.33 -4.91
C HIS A 307 -46.47 18.59 -4.60
N ILE A 308 -45.66 18.85 -5.63
CA ILE A 308 -44.23 19.17 -5.51
C ILE A 308 -44.02 20.68 -5.71
N TRP A 309 -43.32 21.29 -4.78
CA TRP A 309 -43.06 22.74 -4.84
C TRP A 309 -41.82 23.03 -5.67
N GLN A 310 -41.94 23.93 -6.63
CA GLN A 310 -40.83 24.32 -7.46
C GLN A 310 -40.01 25.43 -6.86
N SER A 311 -38.69 25.30 -6.88
CA SER A 311 -37.71 26.27 -6.37
C SER A 311 -36.62 26.50 -7.41
N PHE A 312 -36.14 27.76 -7.48
CA PHE A 312 -35.16 28.13 -8.51
C PHE A 312 -33.93 28.82 -7.90
N SER A 313 -32.76 28.47 -8.46
CA SER A 313 -31.50 29.16 -8.14
C SER A 313 -31.55 30.62 -8.54
N ARG A 314 -30.90 31.49 -7.79
CA ARG A 314 -30.78 32.91 -8.14
C ARG A 314 -29.89 33.12 -9.35
N VAL A 315 -30.16 34.11 -10.15
CA VAL A 315 -29.34 34.49 -11.32
C VAL A 315 -27.91 34.82 -10.88
N GLY A 316 -26.92 34.21 -11.54
CA GLY A 316 -25.51 34.49 -11.27
C GLY A 316 -24.98 33.96 -9.94
N LYS A 317 -25.71 33.09 -9.24
CA LYS A 317 -25.30 32.43 -7.99
C LYS A 317 -25.20 30.92 -8.17
N PRO A 318 -24.12 30.42 -8.81
CA PRO A 318 -23.96 28.98 -9.08
C PRO A 318 -23.93 28.14 -7.77
N GLY A 319 -23.55 28.73 -6.64
CA GLY A 319 -23.60 28.07 -5.33
C GLY A 319 -24.99 27.60 -4.91
N ASP A 320 -26.07 28.19 -5.46
CA ASP A 320 -27.44 27.79 -5.14
C ASP A 320 -27.80 26.38 -5.68
N ASN A 321 -27.09 25.88 -6.72
CA ASN A 321 -27.23 24.51 -7.24
C ASN A 321 -25.95 23.69 -7.12
N ALA A 322 -25.14 23.96 -6.10
CA ALA A 322 -23.84 23.31 -5.89
C ALA A 322 -23.93 21.77 -5.80
N TRP A 323 -25.07 21.23 -5.37
CA TRP A 323 -25.29 19.78 -5.24
C TRP A 323 -25.27 19.06 -6.61
N SER A 324 -25.98 19.64 -7.60
CA SER A 324 -26.00 19.11 -8.97
C SER A 324 -24.65 19.35 -9.67
N GLU A 325 -24.07 20.56 -9.53
CA GLU A 325 -22.74 20.86 -10.09
C GLU A 325 -21.67 19.92 -9.58
N SER A 326 -21.65 19.65 -8.27
CA SER A 326 -20.71 18.68 -7.66
C SER A 326 -20.91 17.27 -8.19
N PHE A 327 -22.15 16.84 -8.39
CA PHE A 327 -22.45 15.54 -8.97
C PHE A 327 -21.92 15.44 -10.40
N PHE A 328 -22.25 16.39 -11.27
CA PHE A 328 -21.78 16.38 -12.65
C PHE A 328 -20.27 16.51 -12.77
N ALA A 329 -19.63 17.28 -11.91
CA ALA A 329 -18.18 17.36 -11.87
C ALA A 329 -17.54 15.99 -11.54
N ASN A 330 -18.13 15.23 -10.61
CA ASN A 330 -17.68 13.87 -10.28
C ASN A 330 -17.95 12.91 -11.43
N LEU A 331 -19.16 12.91 -11.99
CA LEU A 331 -19.54 12.07 -13.12
C LEU A 331 -18.62 12.28 -14.33
N LYS A 332 -18.36 13.55 -14.69
CA LYS A 332 -17.46 13.88 -15.78
C LYS A 332 -16.04 13.36 -15.53
N LYS A 333 -15.51 13.52 -14.35
CA LYS A 333 -14.16 13.02 -13.97
C LYS A 333 -14.08 11.50 -13.93
N GLU A 334 -15.10 10.86 -13.39
CA GLU A 334 -15.06 9.43 -13.06
C GLU A 334 -15.55 8.54 -14.20
N ALA A 335 -16.46 9.05 -15.07
CA ALA A 335 -17.10 8.24 -16.10
C ALA A 335 -16.96 8.78 -17.55
N VAL A 336 -16.67 10.07 -17.73
CA VAL A 336 -16.72 10.68 -19.07
C VAL A 336 -15.34 11.02 -19.62
N HIS A 337 -14.50 11.73 -18.87
CA HIS A 337 -13.24 12.29 -19.40
C HIS A 337 -12.22 11.23 -19.88
N TRP A 338 -12.37 10.00 -19.44
CA TRP A 338 -11.48 8.89 -19.80
C TRP A 338 -12.05 7.97 -20.87
N ARG A 339 -13.27 8.31 -21.40
CA ARG A 339 -13.97 7.50 -22.38
C ARG A 339 -14.24 8.32 -23.63
N HIS A 340 -14.05 7.71 -24.77
CA HIS A 340 -14.46 8.25 -26.07
C HIS A 340 -15.67 7.43 -26.53
N PHE A 341 -16.88 7.91 -26.23
CA PHE A 341 -18.10 7.25 -26.64
C PHE A 341 -18.26 7.35 -28.18
N LYS A 342 -18.34 6.20 -28.84
CA LYS A 342 -18.53 6.14 -30.30
C LYS A 342 -19.95 6.46 -30.68
N THR A 343 -20.93 5.97 -29.93
CA THR A 343 -22.35 6.16 -30.17
C THR A 343 -23.05 6.76 -28.93
N ARG A 344 -24.26 7.27 -29.15
CA ARG A 344 -25.12 7.76 -28.07
C ARG A 344 -25.55 6.64 -27.13
N GLU A 345 -25.84 5.47 -27.68
CA GLU A 345 -26.22 4.26 -26.92
C GLU A 345 -25.10 3.83 -25.99
N GLU A 346 -23.85 3.85 -26.47
CA GLU A 346 -22.68 3.57 -25.62
C GLU A 346 -22.56 4.58 -24.46
N ALA A 347 -22.83 5.87 -24.74
CA ALA A 347 -22.85 6.88 -23.70
C ALA A 347 -23.97 6.63 -22.68
N ARG A 348 -25.19 6.34 -23.13
CA ARG A 348 -26.35 6.01 -22.27
C ARG A 348 -26.04 4.81 -21.36
N GLN A 349 -25.54 3.73 -21.93
CA GLN A 349 -25.14 2.53 -21.16
C GLN A 349 -24.03 2.82 -20.17
N GLY A 350 -23.02 3.59 -20.58
CA GLY A 350 -21.89 3.96 -19.72
C GLY A 350 -22.30 4.84 -18.54
N ILE A 351 -23.19 5.80 -18.76
CA ILE A 351 -23.72 6.69 -17.71
C ILE A 351 -24.64 5.92 -16.77
N PHE A 352 -25.56 5.10 -17.31
CA PHE A 352 -26.41 4.23 -16.50
C PHE A 352 -25.59 3.31 -15.59
N ALA A 353 -24.60 2.61 -16.16
CA ALA A 353 -23.71 1.74 -15.39
C ALA A 353 -22.88 2.48 -14.32
N TYR A 354 -22.57 3.76 -14.54
CA TYR A 354 -21.94 4.58 -13.55
C TYR A 354 -22.92 4.97 -12.43
N ILE A 355 -24.08 5.48 -12.76
CA ILE A 355 -25.06 5.99 -11.79
C ILE A 355 -25.62 4.83 -10.95
N GLU A 356 -26.22 3.83 -11.59
CA GLU A 356 -26.89 2.74 -10.91
C GLU A 356 -25.93 1.67 -10.38
N GLY A 357 -24.93 1.30 -11.18
CA GLY A 357 -24.00 0.24 -10.80
C GLY A 357 -22.87 0.66 -9.85
N PHE A 358 -22.58 1.96 -9.74
CA PHE A 358 -21.48 2.43 -8.93
C PHE A 358 -21.83 3.62 -8.02
N TYR A 359 -22.32 4.74 -8.56
CA TYR A 359 -22.52 5.98 -7.79
C TYR A 359 -23.54 5.79 -6.66
N ASN A 360 -24.74 5.30 -6.98
CA ASN A 360 -25.79 5.09 -5.99
C ASN A 360 -25.47 3.96 -5.00
N THR A 361 -24.83 2.86 -5.49
CA THR A 361 -24.74 1.60 -4.74
C THR A 361 -23.42 1.38 -4.03
N ARG A 362 -22.32 1.89 -4.55
CA ARG A 362 -20.94 1.55 -4.11
C ARG A 362 -20.07 2.74 -3.77
N ARG A 363 -20.29 3.89 -4.42
CA ARG A 363 -19.43 5.06 -4.25
C ARG A 363 -19.63 5.70 -2.89
N ILE A 364 -18.69 5.43 -1.96
CA ILE A 364 -18.73 6.03 -0.62
C ILE A 364 -18.48 7.54 -0.68
N GLN A 365 -19.18 8.29 0.17
CA GLN A 365 -19.08 9.74 0.27
C GLN A 365 -18.77 10.18 1.70
N LYS A 366 -17.79 11.07 1.86
CA LYS A 366 -17.38 11.54 3.18
C LYS A 366 -18.54 12.20 3.96
N ARG A 367 -19.38 12.97 3.26
CA ARG A 367 -20.56 13.64 3.86
C ARG A 367 -21.65 12.67 4.34
N LEU A 368 -21.60 11.41 3.89
CA LEU A 368 -22.53 10.32 4.27
C LEU A 368 -21.81 9.30 5.18
N ASP A 369 -20.87 9.74 6.00
CA ASP A 369 -20.07 8.88 6.90
C ASP A 369 -19.39 7.71 6.17
N TYR A 370 -18.91 7.97 4.96
CA TYR A 370 -18.30 6.96 4.07
C TYR A 370 -19.26 5.80 3.73
N LEU A 371 -20.56 6.07 3.67
CA LEU A 371 -21.55 5.19 3.08
C LEU A 371 -21.80 5.57 1.61
N SER A 372 -22.32 4.62 0.83
CA SER A 372 -22.89 4.96 -0.47
C SER A 372 -24.28 5.59 -0.26
N PRO A 373 -24.82 6.34 -1.25
CA PRO A 373 -26.15 6.95 -1.15
C PRO A 373 -27.24 5.97 -0.72
N ILE A 374 -27.34 4.79 -1.33
CA ILE A 374 -28.34 3.77 -0.95
C ILE A 374 -28.09 3.21 0.45
N GLN A 375 -26.83 3.01 0.85
CA GLN A 375 -26.53 2.52 2.20
C GLN A 375 -26.91 3.54 3.27
N TRP A 376 -26.69 4.83 2.98
CA TRP A 376 -27.09 5.89 3.88
C TRP A 376 -28.60 5.99 4.02
N LEU A 377 -29.36 5.92 2.90
CA LEU A 377 -30.83 5.94 2.92
C LEU A 377 -31.39 4.77 3.75
N ARG A 378 -30.90 3.55 3.53
CA ARG A 378 -31.33 2.37 4.30
C ARG A 378 -31.07 2.54 5.79
N ARG A 379 -29.87 3.05 6.15
CA ARG A 379 -29.57 3.32 7.56
C ARG A 379 -30.53 4.34 8.15
N TRP A 380 -30.84 5.39 7.39
CA TRP A 380 -31.80 6.42 7.83
C TRP A 380 -33.20 5.82 8.01
N GLU A 381 -33.66 5.01 7.08
CA GLU A 381 -34.94 4.28 7.17
C GLU A 381 -34.98 3.37 8.40
N ASP A 382 -33.94 2.56 8.62
CA ASP A 382 -33.85 1.67 9.79
C ASP A 382 -33.90 2.45 11.11
N GLU A 383 -33.18 3.59 11.20
CA GLU A 383 -33.16 4.45 12.40
C GLU A 383 -34.52 5.11 12.66
N HIS A 384 -35.33 5.43 11.62
CA HIS A 384 -36.62 6.09 11.77
C HIS A 384 -37.80 5.14 11.86
N LEU A 385 -37.69 3.94 11.30
CA LEU A 385 -38.70 2.88 11.51
C LEU A 385 -38.74 2.39 12.97
N LEU A 386 -37.55 2.38 13.65
CA LEU A 386 -37.47 2.00 15.06
C LEU A 386 -38.08 3.02 16.02
N VAL A 387 -38.36 4.26 15.57
CA VAL A 387 -38.97 5.32 16.38
C VAL A 387 -40.51 5.27 16.32
N VAL A 388 -41.08 4.60 15.33
CA VAL A 388 -42.54 4.53 15.09
C VAL A 388 -43.15 3.21 15.60
N ALA A 389 -42.32 2.26 16.05
CA ALA A 389 -42.75 0.98 16.67
C ALA A 389 -42.65 1.05 18.20
#